data_e32d12d0128f7af20f0dda5d302af0aa
#
_entry.id   e32d12d0128f7af20f0dda5d302af0aa
#
_cell.length_a   1.000
_cell.length_b   1.000
_cell.length_c   1.000
_cell.angle_alpha   90.00
_cell.angle_beta   90.00
_cell.angle_gamma   90.00
#
_symmetry.space_group_name_H-M   'P 1'
#
loop_
_entity.id
_entity.type
_entity.pdbx_description
1 polymer ?
#
loop_
_entity_poly.entity_id
_entity_poly.type
_entity_poly.pdbx_seq_one_letter_code
_entity_poly.pdbx_strand_id
1 'polypeptide(L)'
;MNNTVAWEYPWLQNLLESLKRSHQGSALAHAYILGGTRGLGKKQIALEIAAFLTCVKPSIEGPCGACKSCQLNATANHPDVLYLAPKEPGKALTVDQIRRLSDYVHVSSHAGGARVAVLAEADKMNSSASNALLKTLEEPHESTYLFLVTDSPGLLSPTIRSRCQRLTLPTPSLAVSLAWMRTGKGNEFDEQHAISCLKASGGSPLLAMEMLLDESLPNRQALEREFIACLTGKSTPESLLAALSKSEPVTAIEQILSTTALCAKLMLLSTTEANDTSSDSGGLAPSPIWSQFIDRVNTSDAEENARRRALLGNRLVRLYDEIEKARRQLYSPSNPNSKLLLESLCWLTSRALK
;
A
#
# COMPACT_ATOMS: atom_id res chain seq x y z
N MET A 1 9.43 -17.13 9.66
CA MET A 1 8.50 -16.45 8.74
C MET A 1 8.53 -17.22 7.44
N ASN A 2 7.46 -17.95 7.13
CA ASN A 2 7.39 -18.77 5.92
C ASN A 2 7.48 -17.87 4.70
N ASN A 3 8.52 -18.08 3.91
CA ASN A 3 8.67 -17.49 2.58
C ASN A 3 7.72 -18.24 1.63
N THR A 4 6.43 -17.99 1.80
CA THR A 4 5.38 -18.56 0.98
C THR A 4 5.36 -17.82 -0.34
N VAL A 5 5.47 -18.57 -1.37
CA VAL A 5 5.67 -18.25 -2.77
C VAL A 5 4.42 -17.54 -3.35
N ALA A 6 4.58 -16.53 -4.20
CA ALA A 6 3.51 -15.65 -4.68
C ALA A 6 2.37 -16.34 -5.45
N TRP A 7 2.50 -17.59 -5.85
CA TRP A 7 1.39 -18.37 -6.40
C TRP A 7 0.29 -18.69 -5.37
N GLU A 8 0.54 -18.44 -4.08
CA GLU A 8 -0.52 -18.42 -3.08
C GLU A 8 -1.45 -17.20 -3.19
N TYR A 9 -1.11 -16.23 -4.05
CA TYR A 9 -1.90 -15.01 -4.26
C TYR A 9 -2.52 -14.98 -5.67
N PRO A 10 -3.73 -15.53 -5.87
CA PRO A 10 -4.32 -15.68 -7.20
C PRO A 10 -4.40 -14.40 -8.02
N TRP A 11 -4.59 -13.25 -7.35
CA TRP A 11 -4.68 -11.94 -8.01
C TRP A 11 -3.36 -11.39 -8.54
N LEU A 12 -2.22 -11.99 -8.16
CA LEU A 12 -0.89 -11.57 -8.61
C LEU A 12 -0.35 -12.43 -9.76
N GLN A 13 -0.99 -13.55 -10.08
CA GLN A 13 -0.51 -14.51 -11.08
C GLN A 13 -0.31 -13.88 -12.45
N ASN A 14 -1.29 -13.16 -12.98
CA ASN A 14 -1.20 -12.53 -14.29
C ASN A 14 -0.05 -11.50 -14.37
N LEU A 15 0.15 -10.72 -13.30
CA LEU A 15 1.22 -9.73 -13.24
C LEU A 15 2.59 -10.42 -13.17
N LEU A 16 2.70 -11.47 -12.38
CA LEU A 16 3.91 -12.27 -12.25
C LEU A 16 4.30 -12.96 -13.58
N GLU A 17 3.33 -13.56 -14.27
CA GLU A 17 3.54 -14.15 -15.60
C GLU A 17 3.99 -13.10 -16.63
N SER A 18 3.38 -11.93 -16.61
CA SER A 18 3.79 -10.83 -17.50
C SER A 18 5.26 -10.44 -17.29
N LEU A 19 5.70 -10.32 -16.02
CA LEU A 19 7.10 -10.02 -15.70
C LEU A 19 8.05 -11.16 -16.13
N LYS A 20 7.67 -12.42 -15.91
CA LYS A 20 8.45 -13.59 -16.33
C LYS A 20 8.60 -13.64 -17.86
N ARG A 21 7.53 -13.41 -18.60
CA ARG A 21 7.56 -13.34 -20.08
C ARG A 21 8.43 -12.19 -20.58
N SER A 22 8.33 -11.01 -19.96
CA SER A 22 9.19 -9.86 -20.28
C SER A 22 10.67 -10.16 -20.09
N HIS A 23 11.03 -10.91 -19.05
CA HIS A 23 12.40 -11.35 -18.84
C HIS A 23 12.88 -12.31 -19.94
N GLN A 24 12.07 -13.33 -20.29
CA GLN A 24 12.40 -14.29 -21.35
C GLN A 24 12.56 -13.61 -22.71
N GLY A 25 11.79 -12.56 -22.97
CA GLY A 25 11.89 -11.72 -24.18
C GLY A 25 12.98 -10.65 -24.11
N SER A 26 13.84 -10.62 -23.07
CA SER A 26 14.87 -9.58 -22.85
C SER A 26 14.30 -8.16 -22.79
N ALA A 27 13.04 -8.00 -22.41
CA ALA A 27 12.32 -6.73 -22.34
C ALA A 27 12.03 -6.29 -20.91
N LEU A 28 12.61 -6.98 -19.90
CA LEU A 28 12.43 -6.60 -18.50
C LEU A 28 13.20 -5.29 -18.20
N ALA A 29 12.50 -4.28 -17.73
CA ALA A 29 13.14 -3.02 -17.34
C ALA A 29 14.05 -3.22 -16.11
N HIS A 30 15.08 -2.39 -16.00
CA HIS A 30 16.01 -2.43 -14.85
C HIS A 30 15.38 -1.94 -13.54
N ALA A 31 14.32 -1.13 -13.58
CA ALA A 31 13.69 -0.59 -12.39
C ALA A 31 12.16 -0.54 -12.51
N TYR A 32 11.50 -0.97 -11.44
CA TYR A 32 10.04 -1.01 -11.31
C TYR A 32 9.55 -0.31 -10.04
N ILE A 33 8.43 0.39 -10.15
CA ILE A 33 7.63 0.83 -9.00
C ILE A 33 6.45 -0.13 -8.86
N LEU A 34 6.42 -0.92 -7.80
CA LEU A 34 5.30 -1.77 -7.44
C LEU A 34 4.37 -0.99 -6.50
N GLY A 35 3.31 -0.43 -7.07
CA GLY A 35 2.34 0.41 -6.39
C GLY A 35 1.01 -0.30 -6.13
N GLY A 36 0.26 0.21 -5.17
CA GLY A 36 -1.08 -0.28 -4.80
C GLY A 36 -1.33 -0.17 -3.30
N THR A 37 -2.57 -0.36 -2.88
CA THR A 37 -2.95 -0.29 -1.46
C THR A 37 -2.15 -1.28 -0.61
N ARG A 38 -2.00 -0.98 0.68
CA ARG A 38 -1.35 -1.88 1.65
C ARG A 38 -2.08 -3.22 1.69
N GLY A 39 -1.33 -4.33 1.82
CA GLY A 39 -1.91 -5.66 1.94
C GLY A 39 -2.30 -6.35 0.63
N LEU A 40 -1.83 -5.87 -0.54
CA LEU A 40 -2.02 -6.54 -1.83
C LEU A 40 -0.90 -7.54 -2.20
N GLY A 41 0.16 -7.68 -1.41
CA GLY A 41 1.24 -8.62 -1.71
C GLY A 41 2.39 -8.03 -2.53
N LYS A 42 2.59 -6.70 -2.50
CA LYS A 42 3.68 -6.03 -3.25
C LYS A 42 5.07 -6.57 -2.92
N LYS A 43 5.36 -6.78 -1.64
CA LYS A 43 6.63 -7.37 -1.19
C LYS A 43 6.79 -8.79 -1.72
N GLN A 44 5.72 -9.58 -1.66
CA GLN A 44 5.71 -10.98 -2.06
C GLN A 44 6.03 -11.12 -3.55
N ILE A 45 5.38 -10.34 -4.41
CA ILE A 45 5.67 -10.38 -5.86
C ILE A 45 7.11 -9.92 -6.18
N ALA A 46 7.62 -8.90 -5.46
CA ALA A 46 9.00 -8.45 -5.64
C ALA A 46 10.01 -9.55 -5.30
N LEU A 47 9.79 -10.28 -4.20
CA LEU A 47 10.67 -11.38 -3.77
C LEU A 47 10.53 -12.60 -4.68
N GLU A 48 9.34 -12.89 -5.20
CA GLU A 48 9.11 -13.98 -6.14
C GLU A 48 9.84 -13.74 -7.48
N ILE A 49 9.74 -12.52 -8.01
CA ILE A 49 10.51 -12.14 -9.20
C ILE A 49 12.01 -12.18 -8.92
N ALA A 50 12.46 -11.77 -7.73
CA ALA A 50 13.87 -11.89 -7.35
C ALA A 50 14.33 -13.35 -7.34
N ALA A 51 13.52 -14.26 -6.79
CA ALA A 51 13.82 -15.69 -6.79
C ALA A 51 13.83 -16.30 -8.21
N PHE A 52 12.93 -15.83 -9.07
CA PHE A 52 12.89 -16.23 -10.49
C PHE A 52 14.14 -15.76 -11.25
N LEU A 53 14.53 -14.49 -11.10
CA LEU A 53 15.66 -13.88 -11.79
C LEU A 53 17.02 -14.47 -11.37
N THR A 54 17.13 -14.91 -10.13
CA THR A 54 18.36 -15.51 -9.59
C THR A 54 18.40 -17.03 -9.71
N CYS A 55 17.31 -17.66 -10.18
CA CYS A 55 17.25 -19.12 -10.33
C CYS A 55 18.15 -19.57 -11.50
N VAL A 56 18.87 -20.68 -11.33
CA VAL A 56 19.75 -21.24 -12.38
C VAL A 56 18.96 -21.82 -13.56
N LYS A 57 17.74 -22.32 -13.31
CA LYS A 57 16.86 -22.94 -14.32
C LYS A 57 15.41 -22.46 -14.11
N PRO A 58 15.12 -21.16 -14.38
CA PRO A 58 13.77 -20.66 -14.25
C PRO A 58 12.88 -21.17 -15.39
N SER A 59 11.61 -21.42 -15.11
CA SER A 59 10.57 -21.70 -16.10
C SER A 59 9.46 -20.65 -16.02
N ILE A 60 8.53 -20.66 -16.97
CA ILE A 60 7.36 -19.77 -16.91
C ILE A 60 6.51 -20.02 -15.63
N GLU A 61 6.54 -21.23 -15.11
CA GLU A 61 5.86 -21.58 -13.88
C GLU A 61 6.53 -20.93 -12.66
N GLY A 62 7.86 -20.76 -12.68
CA GLY A 62 8.58 -20.08 -11.58
C GLY A 62 10.04 -20.53 -11.43
N PRO A 63 10.63 -20.22 -10.28
CA PRO A 63 11.95 -20.72 -9.91
C PRO A 63 11.89 -22.25 -9.72
N CYS A 64 12.97 -22.96 -10.05
CA CYS A 64 12.98 -24.44 -10.05
C CYS A 64 12.82 -25.09 -8.65
N GLY A 65 12.93 -24.33 -7.55
CA GLY A 65 12.79 -24.80 -6.18
C GLY A 65 13.96 -25.65 -5.64
N ALA A 66 14.78 -26.24 -6.50
CA ALA A 66 15.78 -27.26 -6.12
C ALA A 66 17.24 -26.74 -6.14
N CYS A 67 17.55 -25.72 -6.95
CA CYS A 67 18.93 -25.23 -7.05
C CYS A 67 19.38 -24.46 -5.79
N LYS A 68 20.68 -24.28 -5.64
CA LYS A 68 21.27 -23.55 -4.50
C LYS A 68 20.70 -22.13 -4.35
N SER A 69 20.49 -21.41 -5.46
CA SER A 69 19.86 -20.08 -5.43
C SER A 69 18.44 -20.13 -4.86
N CYS A 70 17.62 -21.11 -5.27
CA CYS A 70 16.28 -21.26 -4.72
C CYS A 70 16.28 -21.58 -3.21
N GLN A 71 17.21 -22.43 -2.76
CA GLN A 71 17.38 -22.74 -1.32
C GLN A 71 17.80 -21.50 -0.52
N LEU A 72 18.71 -20.69 -1.05
CA LEU A 72 19.14 -19.44 -0.42
C LEU A 72 18.02 -18.38 -0.41
N ASN A 73 17.22 -18.29 -1.47
CA ASN A 73 16.04 -17.40 -1.50
C ASN A 73 14.98 -17.84 -0.48
N ALA A 74 14.74 -19.15 -0.33
CA ALA A 74 13.80 -19.68 0.66
C ALA A 74 14.17 -19.31 2.10
N THR A 75 15.47 -19.16 2.39
CA THR A 75 15.97 -18.73 3.70
C THR A 75 16.24 -17.21 3.79
N ALA A 76 15.91 -16.44 2.75
CA ALA A 76 16.19 -14.99 2.62
C ALA A 76 17.69 -14.62 2.78
N ASN A 77 18.60 -15.54 2.41
CA ASN A 77 20.05 -15.38 2.53
C ASN A 77 20.78 -15.38 1.19
N HIS A 78 20.06 -15.11 0.08
CA HIS A 78 20.70 -15.09 -1.24
C HIS A 78 21.63 -13.87 -1.38
N PRO A 79 22.93 -14.05 -1.74
CA PRO A 79 23.90 -12.95 -1.81
C PRO A 79 23.57 -11.92 -2.91
N ASP A 80 22.88 -12.36 -3.98
CA ASP A 80 22.47 -11.50 -5.10
C ASP A 80 21.02 -11.00 -5.00
N VAL A 81 20.39 -11.12 -3.80
CA VAL A 81 19.08 -10.52 -3.50
C VAL A 81 19.20 -9.67 -2.24
N LEU A 82 19.06 -8.36 -2.39
CA LEU A 82 19.04 -7.41 -1.28
C LEU A 82 17.60 -6.98 -1.01
N TYR A 83 17.13 -7.21 0.21
CA TYR A 83 15.90 -6.64 0.72
C TYR A 83 16.23 -5.50 1.69
N LEU A 84 15.79 -4.29 1.36
CA LEU A 84 16.02 -3.10 2.16
C LEU A 84 14.67 -2.49 2.59
N ALA A 85 14.54 -2.24 3.88
CA ALA A 85 13.37 -1.58 4.49
C ALA A 85 13.84 -0.54 5.52
N PRO A 86 12.98 0.37 5.99
CA PRO A 86 13.28 1.18 7.15
C PRO A 86 13.77 0.33 8.33
N LYS A 87 14.75 0.83 9.09
CA LYS A 87 15.32 0.08 10.23
C LYS A 87 14.30 -0.22 11.31
N GLU A 88 13.36 0.69 11.49
CA GLU A 88 12.27 0.59 12.45
C GLU A 88 10.96 0.94 11.74
N PRO A 89 9.84 0.31 12.12
CA PRO A 89 8.52 0.68 11.60
C PRO A 89 8.29 2.19 11.80
N GLY A 90 7.79 2.85 10.76
CA GLY A 90 7.48 4.27 10.83
C GLY A 90 8.67 5.23 10.68
N LYS A 91 9.89 4.76 10.49
CA LYS A 91 11.06 5.59 10.23
C LYS A 91 11.33 5.81 8.74
N ALA A 92 12.05 6.87 8.43
CA ALA A 92 12.47 7.16 7.06
C ALA A 92 13.58 6.20 6.59
N LEU A 93 13.59 5.94 5.28
CA LEU A 93 14.75 5.36 4.62
C LEU A 93 15.87 6.40 4.55
N THR A 94 17.02 6.05 5.13
CA THR A 94 18.16 6.97 5.25
C THR A 94 19.03 6.96 3.99
N VAL A 95 19.75 8.06 3.76
CA VAL A 95 20.71 8.16 2.66
C VAL A 95 21.77 7.06 2.71
N ASP A 96 22.23 6.67 3.90
CA ASP A 96 23.24 5.60 4.04
C ASP A 96 22.69 4.22 3.66
N GLN A 97 21.40 3.96 3.90
CA GLN A 97 20.76 2.74 3.42
C GLN A 97 20.71 2.72 1.88
N ILE A 98 20.40 3.85 1.25
CA ILE A 98 20.36 3.96 -0.21
C ILE A 98 21.77 3.89 -0.82
N ARG A 99 22.79 4.48 -0.19
CA ARG A 99 24.19 4.33 -0.62
C ARG A 99 24.62 2.87 -0.60
N ARG A 100 24.31 2.13 0.46
CA ARG A 100 24.58 0.68 0.52
C ARG A 100 23.85 -0.11 -0.58
N LEU A 101 22.62 0.27 -0.92
CA LEU A 101 21.91 -0.31 -2.06
C LEU A 101 22.65 0.00 -3.36
N SER A 102 23.06 1.26 -3.57
CA SER A 102 23.81 1.67 -4.76
C SER A 102 25.14 0.92 -4.88
N ASP A 103 25.90 0.81 -3.81
CA ASP A 103 27.15 0.05 -3.79
C ASP A 103 26.90 -1.43 -4.10
N TYR A 104 25.83 -1.99 -3.54
CA TYR A 104 25.44 -3.38 -3.78
C TYR A 104 25.12 -3.66 -5.24
N VAL A 105 24.36 -2.80 -5.92
CA VAL A 105 23.91 -3.03 -7.32
C VAL A 105 25.00 -2.75 -8.36
N HIS A 106 26.07 -2.04 -8.00
CA HIS A 106 27.21 -1.75 -8.89
C HIS A 106 28.27 -2.88 -8.92
N VAL A 107 28.13 -3.89 -8.08
CA VAL A 107 29.06 -5.05 -8.07
C VAL A 107 28.44 -6.18 -8.89
N SER A 108 29.24 -6.94 -9.63
CA SER A 108 28.80 -8.10 -10.39
C SER A 108 28.17 -9.16 -9.50
N SER A 109 27.21 -9.96 -10.05
CA SER A 109 26.57 -11.04 -9.29
C SER A 109 27.56 -12.12 -8.88
N HIS A 110 27.37 -12.71 -7.71
CA HIS A 110 28.20 -13.82 -7.20
C HIS A 110 27.96 -15.13 -7.96
N ALA A 111 26.71 -15.32 -8.46
CA ALA A 111 26.32 -16.54 -9.15
C ALA A 111 26.38 -16.42 -10.69
N GLY A 112 26.85 -15.30 -11.22
CA GLY A 112 26.90 -15.03 -12.68
C GLY A 112 25.53 -14.80 -13.34
N GLY A 113 24.48 -14.59 -12.55
CA GLY A 113 23.12 -14.30 -12.99
C GLY A 113 22.70 -12.86 -12.69
N ALA A 114 21.42 -12.68 -12.42
CA ALA A 114 20.86 -11.38 -12.08
C ALA A 114 21.22 -10.97 -10.64
N ARG A 115 21.33 -9.66 -10.41
CA ARG A 115 21.37 -9.03 -9.10
C ARG A 115 20.09 -8.23 -8.87
N VAL A 116 19.44 -8.45 -7.74
CA VAL A 116 18.12 -7.87 -7.47
C VAL A 116 18.14 -7.10 -6.16
N ALA A 117 17.62 -5.89 -6.19
CA ALA A 117 17.39 -5.11 -4.98
C ALA A 117 15.90 -4.78 -4.85
N VAL A 118 15.33 -5.08 -3.68
CA VAL A 118 13.95 -4.77 -3.31
C VAL A 118 13.98 -3.71 -2.23
N LEU A 119 13.51 -2.50 -2.56
CA LEU A 119 13.39 -1.38 -1.64
C LEU A 119 11.95 -1.27 -1.17
N ALA A 120 11.67 -1.72 0.03
CA ALA A 120 10.35 -1.63 0.64
C ALA A 120 10.09 -0.21 1.18
N GLU A 121 8.81 0.19 1.18
CA GLU A 121 8.37 1.49 1.68
C GLU A 121 9.14 2.66 1.04
N ALA A 122 9.33 2.59 -0.28
CA ALA A 122 10.13 3.55 -1.03
C ALA A 122 9.62 5.00 -0.92
N ASP A 123 8.33 5.21 -0.65
CA ASP A 123 7.74 6.53 -0.36
C ASP A 123 8.27 7.16 0.95
N LYS A 124 8.90 6.38 1.81
CA LYS A 124 9.53 6.86 3.07
C LYS A 124 10.97 7.38 2.88
N MET A 125 11.48 7.43 1.66
CA MET A 125 12.75 8.10 1.39
C MET A 125 12.65 9.60 1.66
N ASN A 126 13.62 10.14 2.40
CA ASN A 126 13.80 11.59 2.46
C ASN A 126 14.43 12.11 1.16
N SER A 127 14.50 13.44 0.98
CA SER A 127 15.03 14.07 -0.24
C SER A 127 16.48 13.65 -0.54
N SER A 128 17.32 13.53 0.48
CA SER A 128 18.72 13.11 0.31
C SER A 128 18.83 11.66 -0.14
N ALA A 129 18.01 10.75 0.41
CA ALA A 129 17.94 9.36 0.01
C ALA A 129 17.40 9.23 -1.43
N SER A 130 16.34 9.97 -1.77
CA SER A 130 15.78 10.01 -3.12
C SER A 130 16.81 10.46 -4.16
N ASN A 131 17.58 11.51 -3.87
CA ASN A 131 18.62 12.01 -4.76
C ASN A 131 19.78 11.00 -4.92
N ALA A 132 20.18 10.32 -3.85
CA ALA A 132 21.23 9.30 -3.91
C ALA A 132 20.84 8.11 -4.81
N LEU A 133 19.55 7.78 -4.90
CA LEU A 133 19.06 6.69 -5.74
C LEU A 133 19.09 7.02 -7.24
N LEU A 134 19.01 8.31 -7.61
CA LEU A 134 18.91 8.73 -9.03
C LEU A 134 20.08 8.23 -9.86
N LYS A 135 21.31 8.28 -9.36
CA LYS A 135 22.48 7.78 -10.09
C LYS A 135 22.36 6.31 -10.45
N THR A 136 21.88 5.48 -9.53
CA THR A 136 21.66 4.05 -9.77
C THR A 136 20.57 3.79 -10.82
N LEU A 137 19.55 4.67 -10.89
CA LEU A 137 18.47 4.57 -11.88
C LEU A 137 18.90 5.08 -13.27
N GLU A 138 19.85 6.00 -13.34
CA GLU A 138 20.35 6.58 -14.61
C GLU A 138 21.43 5.71 -15.26
N GLU A 139 22.26 5.07 -14.45
CA GLU A 139 23.38 4.24 -14.90
C GLU A 139 23.24 2.81 -14.30
N PRO A 140 22.22 2.02 -14.74
CA PRO A 140 22.03 0.68 -14.22
C PRO A 140 23.17 -0.24 -14.67
N HIS A 141 23.68 -1.05 -13.75
CA HIS A 141 24.64 -2.10 -14.08
C HIS A 141 23.92 -3.24 -14.81
N GLU A 142 24.63 -3.91 -15.72
CA GLU A 142 24.09 -5.04 -16.47
C GLU A 142 23.52 -6.12 -15.56
N SER A 143 22.40 -6.72 -15.96
CA SER A 143 21.69 -7.79 -15.22
C SER A 143 21.30 -7.39 -13.78
N THR A 144 21.14 -6.09 -13.50
CA THR A 144 20.69 -5.58 -12.20
C THR A 144 19.25 -5.10 -12.30
N TYR A 145 18.42 -5.51 -11.31
CA TYR A 145 17.00 -5.15 -11.25
C TYR A 145 16.64 -4.53 -9.91
N LEU A 146 15.90 -3.43 -9.95
CA LEU A 146 15.48 -2.68 -8.77
C LEU A 146 13.95 -2.65 -8.68
N PHE A 147 13.39 -3.10 -7.55
CA PHE A 147 11.96 -3.05 -7.27
C PHE A 147 11.68 -2.09 -6.10
N LEU A 148 11.05 -0.96 -6.42
CA LEU A 148 10.59 0.03 -5.45
C LEU A 148 9.17 -0.32 -5.04
N VAL A 149 9.00 -0.83 -3.83
CA VAL A 149 7.68 -1.20 -3.27
C VAL A 149 7.14 -0.02 -2.49
N THR A 150 5.92 0.41 -2.81
CA THR A 150 5.28 1.57 -2.16
C THR A 150 3.76 1.44 -2.10
N ASP A 151 3.16 1.94 -1.02
CA ASP A 151 1.71 2.09 -0.89
C ASP A 151 1.21 3.39 -1.55
N SER A 152 2.12 4.36 -1.74
CA SER A 152 1.80 5.70 -2.25
C SER A 152 2.77 6.12 -3.37
N PRO A 153 2.60 5.59 -4.60
CA PRO A 153 3.52 5.90 -5.72
C PRO A 153 3.60 7.40 -6.06
N GLY A 154 2.54 8.15 -5.75
CA GLY A 154 2.49 9.60 -5.95
C GLY A 154 3.47 10.39 -5.08
N LEU A 155 3.93 9.82 -3.96
CA LEU A 155 4.88 10.44 -3.04
C LEU A 155 6.34 10.34 -3.49
N LEU A 156 6.64 9.40 -4.38
CA LEU A 156 7.96 9.31 -4.99
C LEU A 156 8.21 10.54 -5.87
N SER A 157 9.44 11.03 -5.86
CA SER A 157 9.82 12.20 -6.67
C SER A 157 9.49 11.98 -8.16
N PRO A 158 9.10 13.01 -8.90
CA PRO A 158 8.85 12.90 -10.34
C PRO A 158 10.05 12.32 -11.10
N THR A 159 11.26 12.63 -10.66
CA THR A 159 12.53 12.16 -11.24
C THR A 159 12.72 10.64 -11.07
N ILE A 160 12.36 10.06 -9.94
CA ILE A 160 12.34 8.60 -9.76
C ILE A 160 11.24 7.97 -10.62
N ARG A 161 10.03 8.56 -10.59
CA ARG A 161 8.88 8.03 -11.32
C ARG A 161 9.06 8.00 -12.83
N SER A 162 9.85 8.91 -13.40
CA SER A 162 10.14 8.97 -14.84
C SER A 162 11.16 7.92 -15.30
N ARG A 163 11.95 7.34 -14.37
CA ARG A 163 13.00 6.35 -14.67
C ARG A 163 12.61 4.91 -14.34
N CYS A 164 11.44 4.72 -13.76
CA CYS A 164 10.96 3.40 -13.38
C CYS A 164 9.69 3.04 -14.15
N GLN A 165 9.57 1.78 -14.56
CA GLN A 165 8.31 1.26 -15.07
C GLN A 165 7.32 1.09 -13.90
N ARG A 166 6.09 1.58 -14.07
CA ARG A 166 5.07 1.50 -13.02
C ARG A 166 4.21 0.27 -13.21
N LEU A 167 4.05 -0.50 -12.15
CA LEU A 167 3.16 -1.64 -12.06
C LEU A 167 2.22 -1.43 -10.87
N THR A 168 0.93 -1.32 -11.14
CA THR A 168 -0.09 -1.21 -10.11
C THR A 168 -0.69 -2.58 -9.86
N LEU A 169 -0.62 -3.04 -8.61
CA LEU A 169 -1.21 -4.30 -8.22
C LEU A 169 -2.75 -4.15 -8.17
N PRO A 170 -3.49 -5.05 -8.83
CA PRO A 170 -4.95 -5.01 -8.81
C PRO A 170 -5.50 -5.38 -7.44
N THR A 171 -6.59 -4.74 -7.04
CA THR A 171 -7.40 -5.21 -5.90
C THR A 171 -8.24 -6.38 -6.39
N PRO A 172 -8.15 -7.57 -5.74
CA PRO A 172 -8.91 -8.73 -6.16
C PRO A 172 -10.41 -8.57 -5.92
N SER A 173 -11.22 -9.34 -6.63
CA SER A 173 -12.66 -9.41 -6.36
C SER A 173 -12.95 -10.00 -4.97
N LEU A 174 -14.14 -9.70 -4.44
CA LEU A 174 -14.59 -10.23 -3.16
C LEU A 174 -14.51 -11.77 -3.12
N ALA A 175 -14.96 -12.42 -4.20
CA ALA A 175 -14.96 -13.88 -4.30
C ALA A 175 -13.56 -14.49 -4.22
N VAL A 176 -12.59 -13.90 -4.95
CA VAL A 176 -11.18 -14.33 -4.92
C VAL A 176 -10.58 -14.11 -3.54
N SER A 177 -10.85 -12.96 -2.92
CA SER A 177 -10.35 -12.62 -1.58
C SER A 177 -10.87 -13.59 -0.52
N LEU A 178 -12.18 -13.87 -0.51
CA LEU A 178 -12.82 -14.80 0.44
C LEU A 178 -12.33 -16.24 0.25
N ALA A 179 -12.22 -16.70 -1.01
CA ALA A 179 -11.69 -18.03 -1.29
C ALA A 179 -10.26 -18.19 -0.74
N TRP A 180 -9.42 -17.20 -0.95
CA TRP A 180 -8.04 -17.19 -0.43
C TRP A 180 -8.01 -17.13 1.11
N MET A 181 -8.80 -16.25 1.75
CA MET A 181 -8.85 -16.14 3.21
C MET A 181 -9.33 -17.43 3.86
N ARG A 182 -10.27 -18.15 3.23
CA ARG A 182 -10.77 -19.46 3.70
C ARG A 182 -9.66 -20.51 3.74
N THR A 183 -8.74 -20.51 2.76
CA THR A 183 -7.60 -21.45 2.78
C THR A 183 -6.67 -21.22 3.98
N GLY A 184 -6.52 -19.97 4.43
CA GLY A 184 -5.67 -19.61 5.58
C GLY A 184 -6.26 -19.90 6.96
N LYS A 185 -7.60 -19.88 7.11
CA LYS A 185 -8.32 -20.09 8.39
C LYS A 185 -8.93 -21.48 8.54
N GLY A 186 -9.10 -22.23 7.46
CA GLY A 186 -9.67 -23.58 7.49
C GLY A 186 -11.10 -23.62 8.02
N ASN A 187 -11.38 -24.54 8.96
CA ASN A 187 -12.74 -24.80 9.49
C ASN A 187 -13.28 -23.68 10.40
N GLU A 188 -12.45 -22.78 10.89
CA GLU A 188 -12.86 -21.66 11.77
C GLU A 188 -13.15 -20.37 10.98
N PHE A 189 -13.39 -20.47 9.68
CA PHE A 189 -13.62 -19.32 8.82
C PHE A 189 -15.05 -18.77 8.95
N ASP A 190 -15.18 -17.59 9.56
CA ASP A 190 -16.42 -16.81 9.55
C ASP A 190 -16.44 -15.86 8.35
N GLU A 191 -17.28 -16.17 7.37
CA GLU A 191 -17.40 -15.41 6.13
C GLU A 191 -17.93 -13.99 6.35
N GLN A 192 -18.88 -13.78 7.28
CA GLN A 192 -19.43 -12.45 7.56
C GLN A 192 -18.37 -11.54 8.21
N HIS A 193 -17.60 -12.10 9.13
CA HIS A 193 -16.48 -11.39 9.74
C HIS A 193 -15.38 -11.07 8.71
N ALA A 194 -15.03 -12.03 7.83
CA ALA A 194 -14.06 -11.83 6.75
C ALA A 194 -14.51 -10.75 5.75
N ILE A 195 -15.79 -10.71 5.36
CA ILE A 195 -16.37 -9.63 4.54
C ILE A 195 -16.21 -8.26 5.24
N SER A 196 -16.47 -8.21 6.54
CA SER A 196 -16.32 -6.98 7.32
C SER A 196 -14.86 -6.50 7.38
N CYS A 197 -13.92 -7.42 7.54
CA CYS A 197 -12.47 -7.13 7.48
C CYS A 197 -12.04 -6.66 6.07
N LEU A 198 -12.55 -7.31 5.01
CA LEU A 198 -12.27 -6.88 3.63
C LEU A 198 -12.81 -5.48 3.33
N LYS A 199 -13.99 -5.14 3.82
CA LYS A 199 -14.52 -3.78 3.72
C LYS A 199 -13.64 -2.77 4.45
N ALA A 200 -13.24 -3.06 5.67
CA ALA A 200 -12.40 -2.20 6.49
C ALA A 200 -10.96 -2.04 5.94
N SER A 201 -10.47 -3.05 5.18
CA SER A 201 -9.14 -3.02 4.54
C SER A 201 -9.14 -2.41 3.14
N GLY A 202 -10.30 -1.92 2.64
CA GLY A 202 -10.42 -1.43 1.26
C GLY A 202 -10.25 -2.52 0.20
N GLY A 203 -10.62 -3.77 0.51
CA GLY A 203 -10.51 -4.92 -0.37
C GLY A 203 -9.14 -5.59 -0.39
N SER A 204 -8.22 -5.23 0.51
CA SER A 204 -6.88 -5.80 0.60
C SER A 204 -6.86 -7.10 1.40
N PRO A 205 -6.63 -8.28 0.77
CA PRO A 205 -6.83 -9.57 1.45
C PRO A 205 -5.84 -9.84 2.59
N LEU A 206 -4.55 -9.48 2.44
CA LEU A 206 -3.58 -9.71 3.50
C LEU A 206 -3.85 -8.84 4.71
N LEU A 207 -4.25 -7.57 4.50
CA LEU A 207 -4.60 -6.67 5.60
C LEU A 207 -5.91 -7.12 6.27
N ALA A 208 -6.88 -7.62 5.49
CA ALA A 208 -8.11 -8.19 6.03
C ALA A 208 -7.83 -9.46 6.85
N MET A 209 -6.92 -10.32 6.39
CA MET A 209 -6.49 -11.51 7.13
C MET A 209 -5.78 -11.14 8.44
N GLU A 210 -4.91 -10.13 8.42
CA GLU A 210 -4.27 -9.57 9.62
C GLU A 210 -5.33 -9.12 10.64
N MET A 211 -6.33 -8.32 10.20
CA MET A 211 -7.43 -7.87 11.05
C MET A 211 -8.28 -9.02 11.61
N LEU A 212 -8.47 -10.09 10.82
CA LEU A 212 -9.20 -11.27 11.23
C LEU A 212 -8.45 -12.11 12.28
N LEU A 213 -7.11 -12.08 12.23
CA LEU A 213 -6.24 -12.81 13.15
C LEU A 213 -6.01 -12.08 14.47
N ASP A 214 -5.87 -10.76 14.43
CA ASP A 214 -5.57 -9.91 15.60
C ASP A 214 -6.82 -9.27 16.25
N GLU A 215 -8.00 -9.58 15.71
CA GLU A 215 -9.31 -9.08 16.19
C GLU A 215 -9.36 -7.52 16.26
N SER A 216 -8.58 -6.82 15.45
CA SER A 216 -8.46 -5.35 15.48
C SER A 216 -9.65 -4.61 14.84
N LEU A 217 -10.54 -5.33 14.15
CA LEU A 217 -11.68 -4.76 13.42
C LEU A 217 -12.58 -3.85 14.28
N PRO A 218 -12.98 -4.20 15.52
CA PRO A 218 -13.82 -3.33 16.35
C PRO A 218 -13.17 -1.97 16.64
N ASN A 219 -11.87 -1.95 16.94
CA ASN A 219 -11.13 -0.73 17.21
C ASN A 219 -11.04 0.16 15.97
N ARG A 220 -10.79 -0.44 14.80
CA ARG A 220 -10.77 0.27 13.51
C ARG A 220 -12.13 0.87 13.18
N GLN A 221 -13.22 0.11 13.34
CA GLN A 221 -14.58 0.61 13.11
C GLN A 221 -14.96 1.71 14.11
N ALA A 222 -14.51 1.63 15.36
CA ALA A 222 -14.73 2.67 16.35
C ALA A 222 -14.02 3.97 15.97
N LEU A 223 -12.78 3.89 15.50
CA LEU A 223 -12.03 5.05 15.02
C LEU A 223 -12.66 5.67 13.77
N GLU A 224 -13.07 4.84 12.80
CA GLU A 224 -13.76 5.28 11.59
C GLU A 224 -15.06 6.03 11.91
N ARG A 225 -15.87 5.49 12.82
CA ARG A 225 -17.11 6.16 13.29
C ARG A 225 -16.82 7.50 13.93
N GLU A 226 -15.81 7.57 14.80
CA GLU A 226 -15.44 8.79 15.50
C GLU A 226 -14.87 9.84 14.54
N PHE A 227 -14.06 9.42 13.57
CA PHE A 227 -13.55 10.29 12.52
C PHE A 227 -14.69 10.92 11.70
N ILE A 228 -15.64 10.11 11.22
CA ILE A 228 -16.79 10.60 10.46
C ILE A 228 -17.70 11.49 11.33
N ALA A 229 -17.87 11.17 12.61
CA ALA A 229 -18.63 12.01 13.54
C ALA A 229 -17.96 13.37 13.74
N CYS A 230 -16.65 13.42 13.90
CA CYS A 230 -15.88 14.68 14.00
C CYS A 230 -15.94 15.46 12.68
N LEU A 231 -15.74 14.78 11.54
CA LEU A 231 -15.82 15.38 10.21
C LEU A 231 -17.19 16.04 9.92
N THR A 232 -18.26 15.42 10.41
CA THR A 232 -19.64 15.90 10.24
C THR A 232 -20.12 16.82 11.36
N GLY A 233 -19.25 17.17 12.32
CA GLY A 233 -19.56 18.07 13.43
C GLY A 233 -20.44 17.47 14.54
N LYS A 234 -20.59 16.12 14.59
CA LYS A 234 -21.35 15.41 15.61
C LYS A 234 -20.50 15.07 16.85
N SER A 235 -19.18 15.09 16.70
CA SER A 235 -18.21 14.81 17.75
C SER A 235 -17.17 15.91 17.81
N THR A 236 -16.42 15.93 18.91
CA THR A 236 -15.39 16.95 19.17
C THR A 236 -14.01 16.49 18.75
N PRO A 237 -13.06 17.41 18.46
CA PRO A 237 -11.67 17.06 18.20
C PRO A 237 -11.02 16.25 19.33
N GLU A 238 -11.39 16.52 20.58
CA GLU A 238 -10.87 15.84 21.76
C GLU A 238 -11.30 14.37 21.81
N SER A 239 -12.55 14.08 21.41
CA SER A 239 -13.08 12.72 21.32
C SER A 239 -12.34 11.92 20.23
N LEU A 240 -12.12 12.54 19.06
CA LEU A 240 -11.34 11.93 17.99
C LEU A 240 -9.88 11.68 18.44
N LEU A 241 -9.26 12.64 19.15
CA LEU A 241 -7.91 12.46 19.68
C LEU A 241 -7.83 11.29 20.66
N ALA A 242 -8.82 11.15 21.55
CA ALA A 242 -8.90 10.02 22.48
C ALA A 242 -9.02 8.66 21.74
N ALA A 243 -9.73 8.62 20.60
CA ALA A 243 -9.81 7.44 19.77
C ALA A 243 -8.49 7.13 19.05
N LEU A 244 -7.82 8.14 18.48
CA LEU A 244 -6.52 8.00 17.80
C LEU A 244 -5.41 7.55 18.76
N SER A 245 -5.45 8.02 20.00
CA SER A 245 -4.44 7.71 21.03
C SER A 245 -4.46 6.26 21.53
N LYS A 246 -5.44 5.45 21.11
CA LYS A 246 -5.53 4.01 21.41
C LYS A 246 -4.66 3.17 20.48
N SER A 247 -4.15 3.75 19.39
CA SER A 247 -3.34 3.07 18.38
C SER A 247 -1.98 3.75 18.28
N GLU A 248 -1.02 3.06 17.69
CA GLU A 248 0.26 3.64 17.27
C GLU A 248 0.01 4.86 16.35
N PRO A 249 0.70 6.00 16.53
CA PRO A 249 0.45 7.23 15.78
C PRO A 249 0.49 7.05 14.26
N VAL A 250 1.41 6.25 13.75
CA VAL A 250 1.54 5.96 12.32
C VAL A 250 0.33 5.17 11.82
N THR A 251 -0.06 4.11 12.52
CA THR A 251 -1.23 3.28 12.17
C THR A 251 -2.52 4.12 12.23
N ALA A 252 -2.68 4.98 13.23
CA ALA A 252 -3.81 5.88 13.36
C ALA A 252 -3.90 6.85 12.16
N ILE A 253 -2.79 7.49 11.78
CA ILE A 253 -2.74 8.40 10.62
C ILE A 253 -3.01 7.65 9.32
N GLU A 254 -2.45 6.47 9.10
CA GLU A 254 -2.72 5.65 7.91
C GLU A 254 -4.20 5.27 7.80
N GLN A 255 -4.85 5.01 8.93
CA GLN A 255 -6.27 4.69 8.96
C GLN A 255 -7.14 5.91 8.58
N ILE A 256 -6.91 7.07 9.18
CA ILE A 256 -7.68 8.28 8.82
C ILE A 256 -7.37 8.75 7.39
N LEU A 257 -6.16 8.50 6.88
CA LEU A 257 -5.78 8.75 5.50
C LEU A 257 -6.63 7.90 4.53
N SER A 258 -6.71 6.59 4.76
CA SER A 258 -7.51 5.69 3.94
C SER A 258 -9.00 6.03 4.01
N THR A 259 -9.50 6.38 5.19
CA THR A 259 -10.87 6.83 5.42
C THR A 259 -11.16 8.13 4.66
N THR A 260 -10.26 9.12 4.72
CA THR A 260 -10.40 10.40 4.02
C THR A 260 -10.39 10.20 2.50
N ALA A 261 -9.50 9.36 1.98
CA ALA A 261 -9.42 9.02 0.56
C ALA A 261 -10.73 8.39 0.06
N LEU A 262 -11.31 7.48 0.84
CA LEU A 262 -12.58 6.86 0.52
C LEU A 262 -13.73 7.88 0.54
N CYS A 263 -13.79 8.78 1.54
CA CYS A 263 -14.74 9.90 1.59
C CYS A 263 -14.65 10.76 0.33
N ALA A 264 -13.44 11.18 -0.04
CA ALA A 264 -13.20 12.01 -1.21
C ALA A 264 -13.63 11.30 -2.51
N LYS A 265 -13.30 10.02 -2.66
CA LYS A 265 -13.70 9.20 -3.79
C LYS A 265 -15.22 9.11 -3.92
N LEU A 266 -15.93 8.82 -2.83
CA LEU A 266 -17.40 8.76 -2.82
C LEU A 266 -18.07 10.09 -3.14
N MET A 267 -17.43 11.21 -2.78
CA MET A 267 -17.97 12.54 -3.10
C MET A 267 -17.71 12.92 -4.57
N LEU A 268 -16.60 12.53 -5.16
CA LEU A 268 -16.18 12.93 -6.50
C LEU A 268 -16.74 12.01 -7.60
N LEU A 269 -17.02 10.73 -7.31
CA LEU A 269 -17.63 9.83 -8.28
C LEU A 269 -19.11 10.18 -8.48
N SER A 270 -19.57 10.21 -9.74
CA SER A 270 -20.99 10.35 -10.08
C SER A 270 -21.78 9.13 -9.60
N THR A 271 -23.09 9.32 -9.32
CA THR A 271 -23.98 8.23 -8.86
C THR A 271 -24.12 7.10 -9.88
N THR A 272 -23.92 7.35 -11.16
CA THR A 272 -23.92 6.36 -12.24
C THR A 272 -22.71 5.42 -12.16
N GLU A 273 -21.53 5.96 -11.88
CA GLU A 273 -20.30 5.13 -11.74
C GLU A 273 -20.23 4.36 -10.41
N ALA A 274 -20.87 4.88 -9.35
CA ALA A 274 -20.90 4.19 -8.05
C ALA A 274 -21.73 2.88 -8.08
N ASN A 275 -22.70 2.78 -8.98
CA ASN A 275 -23.51 1.56 -9.19
C ASN A 275 -22.85 0.57 -10.16
N ASP A 276 -22.07 1.05 -11.15
CA ASP A 276 -21.35 0.21 -12.11
C ASP A 276 -20.04 -0.40 -11.53
N THR A 277 -19.49 0.18 -10.46
CA THR A 277 -18.36 -0.44 -9.74
C THR A 277 -18.72 -1.76 -9.04
N SER A 278 -20.01 -2.15 -9.06
CA SER A 278 -20.48 -3.44 -8.52
C SER A 278 -20.18 -4.65 -9.42
N SER A 279 -19.83 -4.47 -10.70
CA SER A 279 -19.68 -5.60 -11.63
C SER A 279 -18.26 -5.93 -12.08
N ASP A 280 -17.31 -4.97 -12.10
CA ASP A 280 -15.97 -5.26 -12.67
C ASP A 280 -14.76 -4.80 -11.83
N SER A 281 -14.94 -3.91 -10.88
CA SER A 281 -13.87 -3.48 -9.98
C SER A 281 -14.21 -3.85 -8.55
N GLY A 282 -14.08 -5.09 -8.10
CA GLY A 282 -14.11 -5.58 -6.69
C GLY A 282 -14.75 -4.69 -5.59
N GLY A 283 -15.64 -3.78 -5.96
CA GLY A 283 -16.17 -2.74 -5.12
C GLY A 283 -17.10 -3.32 -4.05
N LEU A 284 -16.54 -3.56 -2.87
CA LEU A 284 -17.32 -3.82 -1.67
C LEU A 284 -18.23 -2.64 -1.41
N ALA A 285 -19.55 -2.89 -1.30
CA ALA A 285 -20.50 -1.85 -0.89
C ALA A 285 -20.00 -1.16 0.39
N PRO A 286 -20.07 0.16 0.47
CA PRO A 286 -19.60 0.90 1.63
C PRO A 286 -20.28 0.41 2.91
N SER A 287 -19.59 0.49 4.05
CA SER A 287 -20.17 0.12 5.34
C SER A 287 -21.40 1.00 5.66
N PRO A 288 -22.32 0.59 6.54
CA PRO A 288 -23.50 1.39 6.91
C PRO A 288 -23.17 2.80 7.43
N ILE A 289 -21.96 3.02 7.92
CA ILE A 289 -21.47 4.32 8.37
C ILE A 289 -21.34 5.29 7.18
N TRP A 290 -20.96 4.76 6.03
CA TRP A 290 -20.79 5.53 4.79
C TRP A 290 -22.11 5.94 4.15
N SER A 291 -23.12 5.08 4.18
CA SER A 291 -24.46 5.45 3.70
C SER A 291 -25.02 6.64 4.50
N GLN A 292 -24.87 6.62 5.83
CA GLN A 292 -25.27 7.74 6.69
C GLN A 292 -24.50 9.04 6.39
N PHE A 293 -23.24 8.97 5.99
CA PHE A 293 -22.45 10.12 5.57
C PHE A 293 -22.95 10.68 4.23
N ILE A 294 -23.18 9.81 3.25
CA ILE A 294 -23.68 10.18 1.91
C ILE A 294 -25.08 10.78 2.02
N ASP A 295 -25.99 10.17 2.77
CA ASP A 295 -27.37 10.63 2.95
C ASP A 295 -27.46 12.04 3.53
N ARG A 296 -26.47 12.44 4.35
CA ARG A 296 -26.41 13.81 4.92
C ARG A 296 -25.88 14.86 3.97
N VAL A 297 -25.11 14.45 3.00
CA VAL A 297 -24.54 15.35 2.00
C VAL A 297 -25.52 15.58 0.86
N ASN A 298 -26.39 14.61 0.59
CA ASN A 298 -27.35 14.66 -0.50
C ASN A 298 -28.53 15.60 -0.18
N THR A 299 -28.89 16.41 -1.17
CA THR A 299 -30.11 17.24 -1.21
C THR A 299 -31.11 16.63 -2.19
N SER A 300 -32.34 17.12 -2.22
CA SER A 300 -33.37 16.67 -3.16
C SER A 300 -33.16 17.14 -4.60
N ASP A 301 -32.33 18.15 -4.81
CA ASP A 301 -32.01 18.72 -6.13
C ASP A 301 -30.71 18.11 -6.67
N ALA A 302 -30.76 17.49 -7.86
CA ALA A 302 -29.65 16.80 -8.47
C ALA A 302 -28.47 17.72 -8.84
N GLU A 303 -28.75 18.94 -9.32
CA GLU A 303 -27.70 19.88 -9.75
C GLU A 303 -27.00 20.52 -8.53
N GLU A 304 -27.77 20.90 -7.52
CA GLU A 304 -27.24 21.38 -6.25
C GLU A 304 -26.42 20.30 -5.54
N ASN A 305 -26.88 19.06 -5.61
CA ASN A 305 -26.18 17.89 -5.09
C ASN A 305 -24.81 17.70 -5.75
N ALA A 306 -24.73 17.76 -7.08
CA ALA A 306 -23.48 17.61 -7.81
C ALA A 306 -22.47 18.71 -7.42
N ARG A 307 -22.90 19.96 -7.36
CA ARG A 307 -22.05 21.10 -6.94
C ARG A 307 -21.56 20.95 -5.51
N ARG A 308 -22.45 20.57 -4.59
CA ARG A 308 -22.13 20.37 -3.17
C ARG A 308 -21.16 19.21 -2.98
N ARG A 309 -21.37 18.09 -3.65
CA ARG A 309 -20.46 16.92 -3.61
C ARG A 309 -19.08 17.26 -4.14
N ALA A 310 -18.98 17.98 -5.27
CA ALA A 310 -17.70 18.42 -5.81
C ALA A 310 -16.95 19.35 -4.84
N LEU A 311 -17.65 20.30 -4.21
CA LEU A 311 -17.05 21.19 -3.21
C LEU A 311 -16.52 20.42 -2.01
N LEU A 312 -17.34 19.52 -1.45
CA LEU A 312 -16.95 18.70 -0.29
C LEU A 312 -15.85 17.71 -0.65
N GLY A 313 -15.89 17.11 -1.84
CA GLY A 313 -14.82 16.26 -2.35
C GLY A 313 -13.47 16.97 -2.41
N ASN A 314 -13.46 18.21 -2.95
CA ASN A 314 -12.24 19.02 -3.00
C ASN A 314 -11.72 19.41 -1.59
N ARG A 315 -12.61 19.66 -0.63
CA ARG A 315 -12.21 19.91 0.76
C ARG A 315 -11.61 18.66 1.42
N LEU A 316 -12.16 17.47 1.13
CA LEU A 316 -11.62 16.20 1.61
C LEU A 316 -10.25 15.88 0.98
N VAL A 317 -10.03 16.23 -0.29
CA VAL A 317 -8.71 16.12 -0.92
C VAL A 317 -7.69 17.02 -0.20
N ARG A 318 -8.05 18.26 0.14
CA ARG A 318 -7.18 19.14 0.93
C ARG A 318 -6.89 18.57 2.32
N LEU A 319 -7.90 18.01 2.99
CA LEU A 319 -7.70 17.34 4.28
C LEU A 319 -6.75 16.15 4.13
N TYR A 320 -6.91 15.36 3.08
CA TYR A 320 -6.00 14.25 2.76
C TYR A 320 -4.55 14.74 2.61
N ASP A 321 -4.33 15.84 1.89
CA ASP A 321 -2.99 16.41 1.71
C ASP A 321 -2.37 16.87 3.05
N GLU A 322 -3.17 17.44 3.96
CA GLU A 322 -2.70 17.85 5.29
C GLU A 322 -2.37 16.63 6.19
N ILE A 323 -3.21 15.58 6.15
CA ILE A 323 -2.93 14.32 6.85
C ILE A 323 -1.64 13.68 6.29
N GLU A 324 -1.46 13.71 4.98
CA GLU A 324 -0.28 13.19 4.30
C GLU A 324 0.99 13.97 4.67
N LYS A 325 0.91 15.30 4.81
CA LYS A 325 2.02 16.13 5.34
C LYS A 325 2.39 15.73 6.76
N ALA A 326 1.38 15.53 7.63
CA ALA A 326 1.60 15.07 9.00
C ALA A 326 2.25 13.68 9.03
N ARG A 327 1.81 12.75 8.17
CA ARG A 327 2.46 11.45 8.01
C ARG A 327 3.93 11.58 7.65
N ARG A 328 4.27 12.45 6.69
CA ARG A 328 5.67 12.70 6.30
C ARG A 328 6.49 13.30 7.43
N GLN A 329 5.89 14.16 8.26
CA GLN A 329 6.58 14.72 9.42
C GLN A 329 6.95 13.66 10.45
N LEU A 330 6.12 12.63 10.65
CA LEU A 330 6.46 11.49 11.54
C LEU A 330 7.71 10.73 11.06
N TYR A 331 7.98 10.72 9.76
CA TYR A 331 9.18 10.10 9.18
C TYR A 331 10.37 11.07 9.10
N SER A 332 10.20 12.33 9.53
CA SER A 332 11.27 13.33 9.51
C SER A 332 12.28 13.07 10.62
N PRO A 333 13.58 13.33 10.36
CA PRO A 333 14.61 13.26 11.40
C PRO A 333 14.38 14.22 12.57
N SER A 334 13.55 15.25 12.40
CA SER A 334 13.22 16.24 13.43
C SER A 334 12.43 15.68 14.62
N ASN A 335 11.98 14.41 14.53
CA ASN A 335 11.23 13.71 15.57
C ASN A 335 10.11 14.58 16.20
N PRO A 336 9.09 14.97 15.43
CA PRO A 336 8.04 15.86 15.88
C PRO A 336 7.24 15.22 17.02
N ASN A 337 6.67 16.03 17.89
CA ASN A 337 5.75 15.55 18.92
C ASN A 337 4.49 14.97 18.25
N SER A 338 4.40 13.64 18.21
CA SER A 338 3.31 12.91 17.55
C SER A 338 1.93 13.29 18.12
N LYS A 339 1.85 13.59 19.42
CA LYS A 339 0.61 14.02 20.08
C LYS A 339 0.12 15.35 19.52
N LEU A 340 1.00 16.35 19.40
CA LEU A 340 0.65 17.66 18.82
C LEU A 340 0.23 17.54 17.34
N LEU A 341 0.86 16.64 16.59
CA LEU A 341 0.46 16.36 15.23
C LEU A 341 -0.96 15.78 15.16
N LEU A 342 -1.27 14.80 15.98
CA LEU A 342 -2.62 14.21 16.06
C LEU A 342 -3.66 15.25 16.51
N GLU A 343 -3.36 16.07 17.51
CA GLU A 343 -4.22 17.18 17.93
C GLU A 343 -4.52 18.14 16.77
N SER A 344 -3.50 18.56 16.03
CA SER A 344 -3.66 19.44 14.87
C SER A 344 -4.56 18.81 13.81
N LEU A 345 -4.38 17.52 13.51
CA LEU A 345 -5.22 16.79 12.57
C LEU A 345 -6.68 16.68 13.01
N CYS A 346 -6.95 16.49 14.32
CA CYS A 346 -8.31 16.48 14.85
C CYS A 346 -9.02 17.82 14.63
N TRP A 347 -8.33 18.93 14.87
CA TRP A 347 -8.86 20.28 14.61
C TRP A 347 -9.08 20.54 13.12
N LEU A 348 -8.17 20.13 12.25
CA LEU A 348 -8.36 20.23 10.80
C LEU A 348 -9.55 19.41 10.34
N THR A 349 -9.71 18.17 10.83
CA THR A 349 -10.85 17.31 10.52
C THR A 349 -12.18 17.95 10.89
N SER A 350 -12.29 18.54 12.08
CA SER A 350 -13.54 19.19 12.57
C SER A 350 -13.96 20.41 11.75
N ARG A 351 -13.04 21.01 10.98
CA ARG A 351 -13.27 22.19 10.14
C ARG A 351 -13.38 21.88 8.65
N ALA A 352 -13.00 20.66 8.24
CA ALA A 352 -12.84 20.32 6.83
C ALA A 352 -14.12 20.45 6.00
N LEU A 353 -15.30 20.18 6.58
CA LEU A 353 -16.58 20.27 5.88
C LEU A 353 -17.40 21.52 6.26
N LYS A 354 -16.92 22.34 7.18
CA LYS A 354 -17.53 23.66 7.49
C LYS A 354 -17.06 24.68 6.47
#